data_c3759039178476b002616d934c9ac466
#
_entry.id   c3759039178476b002616d934c9ac466
#
_cell.length_a   1.000
_cell.length_b   1.000
_cell.length_c   1.000
_cell.angle_alpha   90.00
_cell.angle_beta   90.00
_cell.angle_gamma   90.00
#
_symmetry.space_group_name_H-M   'P 1'
#
loop_
_entity.id
_entity.type
_entity.pdbx_description
1 polymer ?
#
loop_
_entity_poly.entity_id
_entity_poly.type
_entity_poly.pdbx_seq_one_letter_code
_entity_poly.pdbx_strand_id
1 'polypeptide(L)'
;MNVSLDVCSKSLNKREEELCGDTVEIVKTTDADIIILSDGMGSGVKANILSTLTTRILGTMLKNGETIEDCVETIAMTLPICKVRQVAYSTFTIIRITDNTTAEIIQFDNPNVILLRNGKSVDYPIVSRVIEGKTILESRIPLQLHDVFIAMSDGCPHAGIGLAYNFGWKREDIAEF
;
A
#
# COMPACT_ATOMS: atom_id res chain seq x y z
N MET A 1 14.19 -11.91 19.23
CA MET A 1 12.79 -12.29 19.46
C MET A 1 12.33 -12.98 18.18
N ASN A 2 11.87 -14.25 18.21
CA ASN A 2 11.32 -14.87 17.00
C ASN A 2 9.88 -14.34 16.82
N VAL A 3 9.71 -13.36 15.97
CA VAL A 3 8.40 -12.86 15.56
C VAL A 3 8.02 -13.60 14.27
N SER A 4 6.83 -14.17 14.22
CA SER A 4 6.26 -14.67 12.96
C SER A 4 5.32 -13.61 12.39
N LEU A 5 5.46 -13.34 11.11
CA LEU A 5 4.56 -12.46 10.38
C LEU A 5 3.41 -13.30 9.78
N ASP A 6 2.19 -12.92 10.11
CA ASP A 6 0.98 -13.43 9.46
C ASP A 6 0.38 -12.35 8.57
N VAL A 7 0.09 -12.69 7.31
CA VAL A 7 -0.43 -11.74 6.33
C VAL A 7 -1.74 -12.28 5.75
N CYS A 8 -2.79 -11.48 5.85
CA CYS A 8 -4.08 -11.76 5.23
C CYS A 8 -4.44 -10.62 4.27
N SER A 9 -4.97 -10.94 3.12
CA SER A 9 -5.49 -9.94 2.18
C SER A 9 -6.90 -10.30 1.73
N LYS A 10 -7.70 -9.27 1.47
CA LYS A 10 -9.05 -9.40 0.94
C LYS A 10 -9.27 -8.36 -0.15
N SER A 11 -9.76 -8.80 -1.30
CA SER A 11 -10.14 -7.93 -2.42
C SER A 11 -11.58 -8.16 -2.79
N LEU A 12 -12.24 -7.09 -3.24
CA LEU A 12 -13.59 -7.13 -3.77
C LEU A 12 -13.59 -6.52 -5.17
N ASN A 13 -14.17 -7.23 -6.12
CA ASN A 13 -14.35 -6.68 -7.46
C ASN A 13 -15.44 -5.62 -7.44
N LYS A 14 -15.24 -4.56 -8.22
CA LYS A 14 -16.30 -3.61 -8.51
C LYS A 14 -17.42 -4.34 -9.24
N ARG A 15 -18.66 -3.90 -9.00
CA ARG A 15 -19.83 -4.50 -9.68
C ARG A 15 -19.62 -4.51 -11.20
N GLU A 16 -19.90 -5.67 -11.81
CA GLU A 16 -19.73 -5.93 -13.27
C GLU A 16 -18.28 -6.02 -13.75
N GLU A 17 -17.29 -5.98 -12.86
CA GLU A 17 -15.88 -6.18 -13.22
C GLU A 17 -15.43 -7.60 -12.82
N GLU A 18 -14.69 -8.24 -13.73
CA GLU A 18 -14.17 -9.61 -13.49
C GLU A 18 -12.89 -9.61 -12.64
N LEU A 19 -12.12 -8.51 -12.69
CA LEU A 19 -10.85 -8.36 -11.98
C LEU A 19 -10.88 -7.17 -11.01
N CYS A 20 -10.25 -7.36 -9.85
CA CYS A 20 -9.97 -6.27 -8.93
C CYS A 20 -8.89 -5.36 -9.50
N GLY A 21 -9.05 -4.03 -9.34
CA GLY A 21 -8.02 -3.04 -9.68
C GLY A 21 -6.81 -3.11 -8.75
N ASP A 22 -6.99 -3.63 -7.54
CA ASP A 22 -5.95 -3.75 -6.53
C ASP A 22 -5.16 -5.05 -6.66
N THR A 23 -3.89 -4.99 -6.33
CA THR A 23 -3.01 -6.17 -6.27
C THR A 23 -2.18 -6.12 -4.98
N VAL A 24 -2.09 -7.27 -4.32
CA VAL A 24 -1.19 -7.47 -3.17
C VAL A 24 -0.10 -8.46 -3.56
N GLU A 25 1.15 -8.11 -3.28
CA GLU A 25 2.29 -9.00 -3.47
C GLU A 25 3.08 -9.11 -2.15
N ILE A 26 3.50 -10.34 -1.82
CA ILE A 26 4.34 -10.62 -0.66
C ILE A 26 5.67 -11.17 -1.17
N VAL A 27 6.74 -10.48 -0.84
CA VAL A 27 8.10 -10.85 -1.21
C VAL A 27 8.87 -11.18 0.07
N LYS A 28 9.45 -12.36 0.12
CA LYS A 28 10.32 -12.79 1.22
C LYS A 28 11.77 -12.78 0.76
N THR A 29 12.62 -12.17 1.57
CA THR A 29 14.07 -12.18 1.39
C THR A 29 14.73 -12.86 2.60
N THR A 30 16.06 -12.92 2.64
CA THR A 30 16.79 -13.48 3.79
C THR A 30 16.68 -12.61 5.04
N ASP A 31 16.47 -11.32 4.89
CA ASP A 31 16.59 -10.28 5.92
C ASP A 31 15.32 -9.42 6.05
N ALA A 32 14.34 -9.57 5.16
CA ALA A 32 13.11 -8.81 5.22
C ALA A 32 11.91 -9.56 4.64
N ASP A 33 10.74 -9.31 5.20
CA ASP A 33 9.44 -9.59 4.59
C ASP A 33 8.87 -8.27 4.05
N ILE A 34 8.46 -8.25 2.78
CA ILE A 34 7.98 -7.05 2.08
C ILE A 34 6.56 -7.32 1.59
N ILE A 35 5.62 -6.52 2.03
CA ILE A 35 4.21 -6.56 1.63
C ILE A 35 3.95 -5.31 0.79
N ILE A 36 3.40 -5.49 -0.39
CA ILE A 36 3.13 -4.40 -1.34
C ILE A 36 1.66 -4.47 -1.73
N LEU A 37 0.94 -3.39 -1.45
CA LEU A 37 -0.41 -3.15 -1.96
C LEU A 37 -0.31 -2.07 -3.03
N SER A 38 -0.95 -2.29 -4.17
CA SER A 38 -1.07 -1.29 -5.22
C SER A 38 -2.49 -1.25 -5.75
N ASP A 39 -3.00 -0.04 -5.98
CA ASP A 39 -4.28 0.22 -6.64
C ASP A 39 -4.00 0.83 -8.01
N GLY A 40 -4.52 0.19 -9.05
CA GLY A 40 -4.39 0.64 -10.43
C GLY A 40 -5.51 1.60 -10.81
N MET A 41 -5.14 2.73 -11.41
CA MET A 41 -6.14 3.72 -11.81
C MET A 41 -7.21 3.16 -12.77
N GLY A 42 -8.46 3.40 -12.43
CA GLY A 42 -9.61 2.99 -13.20
C GLY A 42 -10.34 1.79 -12.60
N SER A 43 -10.70 0.84 -13.43
CA SER A 43 -11.34 -0.40 -12.98
C SER A 43 -11.06 -1.55 -13.94
N GLY A 44 -11.35 -2.78 -13.50
CA GLY A 44 -11.24 -3.99 -14.29
C GLY A 44 -9.84 -4.30 -14.78
N VAL A 45 -9.75 -4.88 -15.97
CA VAL A 45 -8.50 -5.42 -16.55
C VAL A 45 -7.38 -4.38 -16.59
N LYS A 46 -7.68 -3.15 -16.99
CA LYS A 46 -6.66 -2.09 -17.12
C LYS A 46 -6.07 -1.70 -15.77
N ALA A 47 -6.89 -1.50 -14.77
CA ALA A 47 -6.44 -1.20 -13.41
C ALA A 47 -5.64 -2.36 -12.83
N ASN A 48 -6.12 -3.60 -13.02
CA ASN A 48 -5.41 -4.81 -12.60
C ASN A 48 -4.02 -4.93 -13.23
N ILE A 49 -3.88 -4.65 -14.54
CA ILE A 49 -2.57 -4.66 -15.20
C ILE A 49 -1.63 -3.63 -14.57
N LEU A 50 -2.11 -2.41 -14.31
CA LEU A 50 -1.29 -1.34 -13.71
C LEU A 50 -0.82 -1.71 -12.30
N SER A 51 -1.73 -2.16 -11.43
CA SER A 51 -1.39 -2.56 -10.07
C SER A 51 -0.45 -3.77 -10.05
N THR A 52 -0.68 -4.75 -10.93
CA THR A 52 0.20 -5.92 -11.06
C THR A 52 1.60 -5.53 -11.51
N LEU A 53 1.73 -4.68 -12.52
CA LEU A 53 3.05 -4.19 -12.96
C LEU A 53 3.76 -3.43 -11.84
N THR A 54 3.04 -2.56 -11.12
CA THR A 54 3.60 -1.80 -9.99
C THR A 54 4.13 -2.72 -8.91
N THR A 55 3.34 -3.68 -8.45
CA THR A 55 3.77 -4.60 -7.39
C THR A 55 4.96 -5.45 -7.84
N ARG A 56 4.99 -5.91 -9.09
CA ARG A 56 6.09 -6.71 -9.65
C ARG A 56 7.39 -5.91 -9.80
N ILE A 57 7.31 -4.67 -10.27
CA ILE A 57 8.48 -3.78 -10.35
C ILE A 57 9.02 -3.54 -8.94
N LEU A 58 8.19 -3.05 -8.02
CA LEU A 58 8.58 -2.78 -6.64
C LEU A 58 9.15 -4.03 -5.95
N GLY A 59 8.43 -5.16 -6.03
CA GLY A 59 8.86 -6.40 -5.39
C GLY A 59 10.19 -6.92 -5.91
N THR A 60 10.42 -6.83 -7.22
CA THR A 60 11.68 -7.26 -7.83
C THR A 60 12.83 -6.35 -7.45
N MET A 61 12.64 -5.04 -7.52
CA MET A 61 13.68 -4.06 -7.21
C MET A 61 14.07 -4.08 -5.73
N LEU A 62 13.09 -4.08 -4.84
CA LEU A 62 13.30 -4.13 -3.39
C LEU A 62 13.95 -5.45 -2.96
N LYS A 63 13.60 -6.58 -3.61
CA LYS A 63 14.25 -7.87 -3.38
C LYS A 63 15.73 -7.85 -3.76
N ASN A 64 16.09 -7.08 -4.78
CA ASN A 64 17.48 -6.93 -5.24
C ASN A 64 18.25 -5.85 -4.45
N GLY A 65 17.63 -5.20 -3.47
CA GLY A 65 18.27 -4.20 -2.62
C GLY A 65 18.30 -2.79 -3.19
N GLU A 66 17.50 -2.53 -4.25
CA GLU A 66 17.38 -1.20 -4.83
C GLU A 66 16.71 -0.23 -3.83
N THR A 67 16.99 1.06 -3.99
CA THR A 67 16.44 2.10 -3.13
C THR A 67 14.98 2.42 -3.50
N ILE A 68 14.28 3.07 -2.59
CA ILE A 68 12.90 3.50 -2.89
C ILE A 68 12.88 4.59 -3.97
N GLU A 69 13.92 5.42 -4.04
CA GLU A 69 14.12 6.41 -5.09
C GLU A 69 14.15 5.75 -6.47
N ASP A 70 15.01 4.74 -6.65
CA ASP A 70 15.14 4.00 -7.90
C ASP A 70 13.82 3.31 -8.28
N CYS A 71 13.12 2.78 -7.28
CA CYS A 71 11.81 2.17 -7.48
C CYS A 71 10.77 3.19 -7.99
N VAL A 72 10.67 4.36 -7.36
CA VAL A 72 9.72 5.42 -7.74
C VAL A 72 10.05 5.97 -9.11
N GLU A 73 11.33 6.21 -9.41
CA GLU A 73 11.80 6.66 -10.71
C GLU A 73 11.44 5.64 -11.80
N THR A 74 11.73 4.36 -11.56
CA THR A 74 11.41 3.28 -12.50
C THR A 74 9.92 3.20 -12.79
N ILE A 75 9.07 3.30 -11.76
CA ILE A 75 7.61 3.32 -11.93
C ILE A 75 7.19 4.55 -12.73
N ALA A 76 7.74 5.72 -12.41
CA ALA A 76 7.41 6.96 -13.10
C ALA A 76 7.75 6.89 -14.60
N MET A 77 8.85 6.21 -14.95
CA MET A 77 9.30 6.07 -16.34
C MET A 77 8.61 4.93 -17.10
N THR A 78 8.22 3.88 -16.39
CA THR A 78 7.73 2.64 -17.02
C THR A 78 6.22 2.62 -17.18
N LEU A 79 5.48 3.14 -16.20
CA LEU A 79 4.02 3.12 -16.27
C LEU A 79 3.49 4.20 -17.21
N PRO A 80 2.46 3.87 -18.01
CA PRO A 80 1.90 4.82 -18.96
C PRO A 80 1.31 6.03 -18.24
N ILE A 81 1.68 7.22 -18.69
CA ILE A 81 1.11 8.49 -18.22
C ILE A 81 -0.29 8.65 -18.78
N CYS A 82 -1.29 8.86 -17.95
CA CYS A 82 -2.62 9.23 -18.43
C CYS A 82 -2.57 10.63 -19.07
N LYS A 83 -2.80 10.72 -20.36
CA LYS A 83 -2.74 11.97 -21.14
C LYS A 83 -3.70 13.06 -20.64
N VAL A 84 -4.77 12.70 -19.92
CA VAL A 84 -5.79 13.63 -19.42
C VAL A 84 -5.40 14.23 -18.07
N ARG A 85 -4.75 13.46 -17.20
CA ARG A 85 -4.38 13.89 -15.85
C ARG A 85 -2.89 14.07 -15.61
N GLN A 86 -2.04 13.73 -16.57
CA GLN A 86 -0.57 13.81 -16.54
C GLN A 86 0.09 13.14 -15.34
N VAL A 87 -0.50 12.08 -14.81
CA VAL A 87 -0.04 11.36 -13.64
C VAL A 87 0.15 9.89 -14.01
N ALA A 88 1.23 9.27 -13.59
CA ALA A 88 1.44 7.82 -13.69
C ALA A 88 0.57 7.13 -12.63
N TYR A 89 -0.05 5.98 -12.96
CA TYR A 89 -1.26 5.60 -12.30
C TYR A 89 -1.30 4.25 -11.71
N SER A 90 -0.56 4.14 -10.66
CA SER A 90 -0.84 3.21 -9.61
C SER A 90 -0.38 3.82 -8.31
N THR A 91 -1.22 3.82 -7.32
CA THR A 91 -0.83 4.12 -5.96
C THR A 91 -0.10 2.91 -5.37
N PHE A 92 0.62 3.08 -4.28
CA PHE A 92 1.18 1.93 -3.58
C PHE A 92 1.37 2.17 -2.09
N THR A 93 1.34 1.08 -1.35
CA THR A 93 1.76 0.99 0.04
C THR A 93 2.72 -0.18 0.17
N ILE A 94 3.91 0.07 0.72
CA ILE A 94 4.91 -0.94 1.02
C ILE A 94 5.06 -1.01 2.54
N ILE A 95 4.98 -2.21 3.09
CA ILE A 95 5.34 -2.50 4.48
C ILE A 95 6.50 -3.47 4.44
N ARG A 96 7.67 -3.03 4.86
CA ARG A 96 8.90 -3.83 4.92
C ARG A 96 9.24 -4.10 6.38
N ILE A 97 9.28 -5.38 6.75
CA ILE A 97 9.66 -5.82 8.08
C ILE A 97 11.11 -6.32 8.01
N THR A 98 12.01 -5.64 8.71
CA THR A 98 13.44 -5.95 8.72
C THR A 98 13.84 -6.50 10.08
N ASP A 99 14.62 -7.59 10.08
CA ASP A 99 15.19 -8.23 11.27
C ASP A 99 14.16 -8.57 12.37
N ASN A 100 12.87 -8.65 12.00
CA ASN A 100 11.76 -8.84 12.94
C ASN A 100 11.71 -7.79 14.07
N THR A 101 12.28 -6.61 13.85
CA THR A 101 12.35 -5.55 14.86
C THR A 101 11.80 -4.21 14.39
N THR A 102 11.77 -3.99 13.07
CA THR A 102 11.43 -2.70 12.50
C THR A 102 10.46 -2.88 11.35
N ALA A 103 9.40 -2.09 11.34
CA ALA A 103 8.53 -1.89 10.19
C ALA A 103 8.88 -0.56 9.51
N GLU A 104 9.13 -0.60 8.22
CA GLU A 104 9.22 0.57 7.34
C GLU A 104 7.95 0.61 6.49
N ILE A 105 7.25 1.75 6.52
CA ILE A 105 6.04 1.97 5.74
C ILE A 105 6.32 3.06 4.73
N ILE A 106 6.09 2.78 3.46
CA ILE A 106 6.31 3.71 2.36
C ILE A 106 5.03 3.76 1.54
N GLN A 107 4.49 4.96 1.37
CA GLN A 107 3.18 5.12 0.75
C GLN A 107 3.19 6.21 -0.31
N PHE A 108 2.49 5.94 -1.39
CA PHE A 108 2.18 6.90 -2.44
C PHE A 108 0.68 6.87 -2.72
N ASP A 109 0.01 7.96 -2.42
CA ASP A 109 -1.40 8.26 -2.76
C ASP A 109 -2.43 7.19 -2.31
N ASN A 110 -2.09 6.40 -1.31
CA ASN A 110 -2.99 5.49 -0.62
C ASN A 110 -3.37 6.04 0.76
N PRO A 111 -4.50 5.61 1.33
CA PRO A 111 -4.84 5.91 2.72
C PRO A 111 -3.72 5.46 3.68
N ASN A 112 -3.43 6.28 4.68
CA ASN A 112 -2.38 5.97 5.64
C ASN A 112 -2.64 4.63 6.34
N VAL A 113 -1.63 3.78 6.42
CA VAL A 113 -1.67 2.52 7.17
C VAL A 113 -2.13 2.77 8.60
N ILE A 114 -3.02 1.92 9.10
CA ILE A 114 -3.44 1.93 10.50
C ILE A 114 -2.52 0.97 11.27
N LEU A 115 -1.96 1.42 12.37
CA LEU A 115 -1.27 0.58 13.33
C LEU A 115 -2.18 0.35 14.53
N LEU A 116 -2.51 -0.91 14.79
CA LEU A 116 -3.15 -1.31 16.05
C LEU A 116 -2.10 -1.95 16.95
N ARG A 117 -2.01 -1.46 18.17
CA ARG A 117 -1.14 -1.97 19.23
C ARG A 117 -1.96 -2.28 20.46
N ASN A 118 -1.97 -3.53 20.88
CA ASN A 118 -2.86 -4.00 21.96
C ASN A 118 -4.35 -3.68 21.67
N GLY A 119 -4.78 -3.84 20.41
CA GLY A 119 -6.15 -3.59 19.97
C GLY A 119 -6.57 -2.12 19.91
N LYS A 120 -5.62 -1.18 20.00
CA LYS A 120 -5.90 0.27 19.90
C LYS A 120 -5.14 0.90 18.76
N SER A 121 -5.77 1.81 18.04
CA SER A 121 -5.10 2.62 17.02
C SER A 121 -4.03 3.50 17.68
N VAL A 122 -2.83 3.49 17.07
CA VAL A 122 -1.68 4.24 17.55
C VAL A 122 -1.17 5.12 16.42
N ASP A 123 -0.94 6.39 16.74
CA ASP A 123 -0.28 7.31 15.82
C ASP A 123 1.23 7.02 15.78
N TYR A 124 1.81 7.23 14.60
CA TYR A 124 3.25 7.08 14.38
C TYR A 124 3.78 8.22 13.52
N PRO A 125 5.08 8.56 13.63
CA PRO A 125 5.67 9.63 12.84
C PRO A 125 5.62 9.33 11.35
N ILE A 126 5.22 10.30 10.55
CA ILE A 126 5.21 10.26 9.09
C ILE A 126 6.08 11.39 8.57
N VAL A 127 7.06 11.06 7.73
CA VAL A 127 7.92 12.02 7.04
C VAL A 127 7.47 12.06 5.58
N SER A 128 7.32 13.26 5.04
CA SER A 128 6.97 13.47 3.64
C SER A 128 8.24 13.83 2.84
N ARG A 129 8.42 13.19 1.70
CA ARG A 129 9.53 13.43 0.78
C ARG A 129 9.00 13.49 -0.65
N VAL A 130 9.57 14.38 -1.48
CA VAL A 130 9.21 14.49 -2.89
C VAL A 130 10.27 13.77 -3.73
N ILE A 131 9.83 12.78 -4.52
CA ILE A 131 10.65 12.01 -5.46
C ILE A 131 9.95 12.07 -6.82
N GLU A 132 10.63 12.54 -7.85
CA GLU A 132 10.07 12.67 -9.21
C GLU A 132 8.70 13.40 -9.23
N GLY A 133 8.57 14.47 -8.43
CA GLY A 133 7.33 15.24 -8.31
C GLY A 133 6.19 14.54 -7.57
N LYS A 134 6.44 13.35 -6.99
CA LYS A 134 5.46 12.60 -6.19
C LYS A 134 5.76 12.73 -4.71
N THR A 135 4.73 12.99 -3.92
CA THR A 135 4.86 13.02 -2.46
C THR A 135 4.83 11.59 -1.92
N ILE A 136 5.95 11.12 -1.43
CA ILE A 136 6.09 9.83 -0.77
C ILE A 136 6.05 10.04 0.74
N LEU A 137 5.23 9.27 1.42
CA LEU A 137 5.13 9.25 2.88
C LEU A 137 5.93 8.06 3.40
N GLU A 138 6.82 8.33 4.35
CA GLU A 138 7.69 7.32 4.93
C GLU A 138 7.56 7.30 6.45
N SER A 139 7.60 6.11 7.02
CA SER A 139 7.57 5.89 8.48
C SER A 139 8.46 4.73 8.84
N ARG A 140 9.11 4.84 9.98
CA ARG A 140 9.91 3.76 10.56
C ARG A 140 9.46 3.53 12.00
N ILE A 141 9.02 2.31 12.29
CA ILE A 141 8.32 1.97 13.52
C ILE A 141 9.02 0.78 14.17
N PRO A 142 9.47 0.89 15.43
CA PRO A 142 9.89 -0.27 16.20
C PRO A 142 8.71 -1.22 16.40
N LEU A 143 8.87 -2.48 16.00
CA LEU A 143 7.84 -3.49 16.15
C LEU A 143 7.65 -3.90 17.61
N GLN A 144 6.40 -4.15 17.96
CA GLN A 144 6.03 -4.80 19.20
C GLN A 144 5.25 -6.08 18.91
N LEU A 145 5.27 -6.99 19.84
CA LEU A 145 4.49 -8.22 19.73
C LEU A 145 3.00 -7.87 19.66
N HIS A 146 2.29 -8.52 18.75
CA HIS A 146 0.87 -8.28 18.45
C HIS A 146 0.54 -6.93 17.79
N ASP A 147 1.54 -6.26 17.22
CA ASP A 147 1.25 -5.14 16.31
C ASP A 147 0.49 -5.66 15.08
N VAL A 148 -0.56 -4.94 14.68
CA VAL A 148 -1.32 -5.20 13.46
C VAL A 148 -1.25 -3.97 12.57
N PHE A 149 -0.82 -4.17 11.34
CA PHE A 149 -0.81 -3.14 10.31
C PHE A 149 -1.96 -3.39 9.33
N ILE A 150 -2.81 -2.37 9.11
CA ILE A 150 -3.91 -2.43 8.15
C ILE A 150 -3.59 -1.46 7.02
N ALA A 151 -3.24 -2.01 5.85
CA ALA A 151 -3.09 -1.26 4.60
C ALA A 151 -4.35 -1.42 3.76
N MET A 152 -4.77 -0.36 3.09
CA MET A 152 -5.97 -0.37 2.26
C MET A 152 -5.81 0.55 1.05
N SER A 153 -6.52 0.25 -0.04
CA SER A 153 -6.75 1.18 -1.14
C SER A 153 -7.88 2.16 -0.82
N ASP A 154 -8.08 3.17 -1.65
CA ASP A 154 -9.12 4.19 -1.46
C ASP A 154 -10.54 3.63 -1.56
N GLY A 155 -10.71 2.47 -2.20
CA GLY A 155 -11.97 1.76 -2.25
C GLY A 155 -12.54 1.38 -0.87
N CYS A 156 -11.68 1.17 0.13
CA CYS A 156 -12.12 0.84 1.48
C CYS A 156 -12.80 2.05 2.18
N PRO A 157 -12.16 3.21 2.36
CA PRO A 157 -12.83 4.37 2.94
C PRO A 157 -13.99 4.89 2.10
N HIS A 158 -14.01 4.66 0.79
CA HIS A 158 -15.11 5.07 -0.09
C HIS A 158 -16.27 4.07 -0.15
N ALA A 159 -16.16 2.92 0.52
CA ALA A 159 -17.21 1.92 0.50
C ALA A 159 -18.53 2.45 1.07
N GLY A 160 -19.63 2.21 0.35
CA GLY A 160 -20.98 2.61 0.76
C GLY A 160 -21.33 4.08 0.53
N ILE A 161 -20.46 4.89 -0.10
CA ILE A 161 -20.79 6.27 -0.47
C ILE A 161 -22.02 6.29 -1.39
N GLY A 162 -22.98 7.17 -1.05
CA GLY A 162 -24.23 7.31 -1.79
C GLY A 162 -25.29 6.24 -1.48
N LEU A 163 -25.00 5.30 -0.59
CA LEU A 163 -25.93 4.27 -0.10
C LEU A 163 -26.12 4.36 1.42
N ALA A 164 -25.30 3.66 2.18
CA ALA A 164 -25.38 3.62 3.64
C ALA A 164 -24.62 4.79 4.31
N TYR A 165 -23.61 5.31 3.64
CA TYR A 165 -22.73 6.36 4.16
C TYR A 165 -22.63 7.53 3.19
N ASN A 166 -22.89 8.76 3.68
CA ASN A 166 -22.80 9.96 2.84
C ASN A 166 -21.37 10.31 2.44
N PHE A 167 -20.40 10.03 3.33
CA PHE A 167 -19.00 10.44 3.17
C PHE A 167 -18.01 9.28 3.24
N GLY A 168 -18.49 8.02 3.18
CA GLY A 168 -17.67 6.84 3.37
C GLY A 168 -17.30 6.61 4.84
N TRP A 169 -16.23 5.82 5.06
CA TRP A 169 -15.72 5.46 6.38
C TRP A 169 -14.56 6.37 6.75
N LYS A 170 -14.57 6.87 7.98
CA LYS A 170 -13.41 7.54 8.53
C LYS A 170 -12.38 6.52 9.00
N ARG A 171 -11.13 6.98 9.14
CA ARG A 171 -10.03 6.13 9.64
C ARG A 171 -10.35 5.53 11.01
N GLU A 172 -10.94 6.33 11.89
CA GLU A 172 -11.35 5.93 13.24
C GLU A 172 -12.38 4.80 13.19
N ASP A 173 -13.40 4.94 12.34
CA ASP A 173 -14.45 3.93 12.16
C ASP A 173 -13.86 2.58 11.70
N ILE A 174 -12.88 2.63 10.78
CA ILE A 174 -12.19 1.42 10.27
C ILE A 174 -11.31 0.79 11.37
N ALA A 175 -10.69 1.60 12.21
CA ALA A 175 -9.80 1.11 13.27
C ALA A 175 -10.56 0.51 14.46
N GLU A 176 -11.82 0.90 14.67
CA GLU A 176 -12.68 0.41 15.76
C GLU A 176 -13.49 -0.85 15.36
N PHE A 177 -13.65 -1.11 14.05
CA PHE A 177 -14.39 -2.26 13.52
C PHE A 177 -13.58 -3.55 13.60
#